data_d617e4aefed69eb3f64315b988101e82
#
_entry.id   d617e4aefed69eb3f64315b988101e82
#
_cell.length_a   1.000
_cell.length_b   1.000
_cell.length_c   1.000
_cell.angle_alpha   90.00
_cell.angle_beta   90.00
_cell.angle_gamma   90.00
#
_symmetry.space_group_name_H-M   'P 1'
#
loop_
_entity.id
_entity.type
_entity.pdbx_description
1 polymer ?
#
loop_
_entity_poly.entity_id
_entity_poly.type
_entity_poly.pdbx_seq_one_letter_code
_entity_poly.pdbx_strand_id
1 'polypeptide(L)'
;MPQVETDDATLYVEVDGTGEPVTVVAHGLTNNRNELAAFTPFVSGTHVRFDFRGHGRSSAPETGFAFVDFARDLDAVATAYGATRAIGTSLGAGAIASLLARAPDRFERTVWLMPAGLDGPFPFKDRYDAMAAELEGKTAEEALEAILFAPERAAEYLRMPWKREVDRLLWDHDHPDGVARAVRGVIRDWPVPDREMLRGVTSPVLLICVEGDEIHPAELGRILHGLMPASHLLVYPSEGSLFAGLPELVQRVNAFLLGDDEAADDLG
;
A
#
# COMPACT_ATOMS: atom_id res chain seq x y z
N MET A 1 -12.57 -20.04 0.44
CA MET A 1 -11.47 -19.16 0.88
C MET A 1 -12.12 -17.90 1.43
N PRO A 2 -11.56 -17.24 2.45
CA PRO A 2 -12.21 -16.07 3.02
C PRO A 2 -12.26 -14.94 1.97
N GLN A 3 -13.45 -14.36 1.81
CA GLN A 3 -13.74 -13.26 0.89
C GLN A 3 -14.58 -12.23 1.62
N VAL A 4 -14.45 -10.98 1.22
CA VAL A 4 -15.28 -9.87 1.68
C VAL A 4 -15.99 -9.28 0.47
N GLU A 5 -17.32 -9.22 0.54
CA GLU A 5 -18.14 -8.61 -0.49
C GLU A 5 -18.27 -7.11 -0.22
N THR A 6 -18.12 -6.32 -1.28
CA THR A 6 -18.48 -4.90 -1.34
C THR A 6 -19.68 -4.75 -2.30
N ASP A 7 -20.15 -3.52 -2.53
CA ASP A 7 -21.28 -3.27 -3.43
C ASP A 7 -20.99 -3.71 -4.88
N ASP A 8 -19.72 -3.71 -5.29
CA ASP A 8 -19.29 -3.89 -6.68
C ASP A 8 -18.04 -4.77 -6.87
N ALA A 9 -17.48 -5.31 -5.78
CA ALA A 9 -16.32 -6.19 -5.83
C ALA A 9 -16.33 -7.28 -4.75
N THR A 10 -15.70 -8.43 -5.07
CA THR A 10 -15.39 -9.51 -4.13
C THR A 10 -13.90 -9.48 -3.86
N LEU A 11 -13.52 -9.27 -2.61
CA LEU A 11 -12.12 -9.11 -2.19
C LEU A 11 -11.59 -10.41 -1.59
N TYR A 12 -10.46 -10.87 -2.10
CA TYR A 12 -9.76 -12.05 -1.55
C TYR A 12 -8.94 -11.64 -0.33
N VAL A 13 -9.04 -12.42 0.75
CA VAL A 13 -8.42 -12.12 2.05
C VAL A 13 -7.60 -13.30 2.55
N GLU A 14 -6.47 -13.03 3.18
CA GLU A 14 -5.68 -13.96 3.97
C GLU A 14 -5.45 -13.40 5.37
N VAL A 15 -5.53 -14.28 6.37
CA VAL A 15 -5.35 -13.90 7.77
C VAL A 15 -4.20 -14.69 8.34
N ASP A 16 -3.26 -14.01 8.98
CA ASP A 16 -2.15 -14.60 9.72
C ASP A 16 -1.96 -13.92 11.10
N GLY A 17 -1.14 -14.53 11.95
CA GLY A 17 -1.01 -14.07 13.34
C GLY A 17 -2.22 -14.45 14.20
N THR A 18 -2.24 -14.02 15.43
CA THR A 18 -3.33 -14.28 16.41
C THR A 18 -3.40 -13.20 17.48
N GLY A 19 -4.58 -12.90 17.97
CA GLY A 19 -4.80 -11.94 19.07
C GLY A 19 -4.91 -10.51 18.60
N GLU A 20 -4.91 -9.60 19.56
CA GLU A 20 -5.00 -8.16 19.33
C GLU A 20 -3.61 -7.50 19.29
N PRO A 21 -3.46 -6.38 18.59
CA PRO A 21 -4.48 -5.72 17.76
C PRO A 21 -4.73 -6.45 16.44
N VAL A 22 -5.90 -6.21 15.83
CA VAL A 22 -6.18 -6.63 14.46
C VAL A 22 -5.76 -5.51 13.51
N THR A 23 -4.86 -5.83 12.58
CA THR A 23 -4.30 -4.88 11.61
C THR A 23 -4.67 -5.28 10.19
N VAL A 24 -5.35 -4.40 9.45
CA VAL A 24 -5.55 -4.56 8.01
C VAL A 24 -4.30 -4.11 7.26
N VAL A 25 -3.87 -4.88 6.26
CA VAL A 25 -2.63 -4.64 5.51
C VAL A 25 -2.95 -4.46 4.02
N ALA A 26 -2.68 -3.28 3.50
CA ALA A 26 -3.05 -2.81 2.18
C ALA A 26 -1.81 -2.62 1.29
N HIS A 27 -1.77 -3.31 0.16
CA HIS A 27 -0.65 -3.34 -0.77
C HIS A 27 -0.58 -2.11 -1.70
N GLY A 28 0.56 -1.94 -2.37
CA GLY A 28 0.78 -0.93 -3.40
C GLY A 28 0.15 -1.27 -4.75
N LEU A 29 0.06 -0.28 -5.63
CA LEU A 29 -0.42 -0.44 -7.00
C LEU A 29 0.42 -1.49 -7.74
N THR A 30 -0.21 -2.36 -8.50
CA THR A 30 0.39 -3.48 -9.24
C THR A 30 0.96 -4.63 -8.39
N ASN A 31 0.94 -4.52 -7.08
CA ASN A 31 1.26 -5.60 -6.15
C ASN A 31 0.00 -6.37 -5.72
N ASN A 32 0.13 -7.25 -4.78
CA ASN A 32 -0.97 -7.99 -4.18
C ASN A 32 -0.71 -8.19 -2.67
N ARG A 33 -1.58 -8.90 -1.97
CA ARG A 33 -1.51 -9.19 -0.53
C ARG A 33 -0.17 -9.75 -0.03
N ASN A 34 0.69 -10.26 -0.93
CA ASN A 34 1.99 -10.81 -0.55
C ASN A 34 3.07 -9.74 -0.32
N GLU A 35 2.83 -8.47 -0.66
CA GLU A 35 3.84 -7.40 -0.57
C GLU A 35 4.46 -7.29 0.82
N LEU A 36 3.64 -7.34 1.86
CA LEU A 36 4.10 -7.28 3.25
C LEU A 36 4.05 -8.63 3.97
N ALA A 37 3.83 -9.75 3.25
CA ALA A 37 3.73 -11.07 3.85
C ALA A 37 5.01 -11.53 4.59
N ALA A 38 6.18 -11.06 4.16
CA ALA A 38 7.44 -11.31 4.86
C ALA A 38 7.65 -10.42 6.09
N PHE A 39 6.89 -9.33 6.20
CA PHE A 39 6.97 -8.35 7.27
C PHE A 39 6.00 -8.66 8.42
N THR A 40 4.76 -9.04 8.10
CA THR A 40 3.69 -9.26 9.09
C THR A 40 4.02 -10.31 10.17
N PRO A 41 4.77 -11.41 9.93
CA PRO A 41 5.10 -12.36 10.98
C PRO A 41 5.92 -11.80 12.15
N PHE A 42 6.53 -10.63 11.98
CA PHE A 42 7.31 -9.95 13.02
C PHE A 42 6.54 -8.82 13.72
N VAL A 43 5.29 -8.62 13.35
CA VAL A 43 4.37 -7.66 13.97
C VAL A 43 3.36 -8.43 14.82
N SER A 44 3.07 -7.94 16.02
CA SER A 44 2.16 -8.60 16.96
C SER A 44 0.69 -8.46 16.56
N GLY A 45 -0.11 -9.46 16.91
CA GLY A 45 -1.55 -9.44 16.66
C GLY A 45 -1.99 -10.26 15.45
N THR A 46 -3.17 -9.97 14.96
CA THR A 46 -3.77 -10.58 13.78
C THR A 46 -3.60 -9.65 12.57
N HIS A 47 -3.14 -10.18 11.45
CA HIS A 47 -2.94 -9.42 10.21
C HIS A 47 -3.92 -9.89 9.15
N VAL A 48 -4.69 -8.96 8.62
CA VAL A 48 -5.68 -9.19 7.57
C VAL A 48 -5.12 -8.60 6.28
N ARG A 49 -4.47 -9.44 5.48
CA ARG A 49 -3.93 -9.08 4.16
C ARG A 49 -4.98 -9.35 3.10
N PHE A 50 -5.16 -8.46 2.17
CA PHE A 50 -6.17 -8.64 1.12
C PHE A 50 -5.66 -8.10 -0.23
N ASP A 51 -6.27 -8.56 -1.30
CA ASP A 51 -6.06 -7.99 -2.63
C ASP A 51 -7.12 -6.91 -2.87
N PHE A 52 -6.70 -5.72 -3.25
CA PHE A 52 -7.62 -4.69 -3.73
C PHE A 52 -8.35 -5.15 -5.00
N ARG A 53 -9.53 -4.56 -5.28
CA ARG A 53 -10.21 -4.74 -6.57
C ARG A 53 -9.25 -4.67 -7.75
N GLY A 54 -9.39 -5.54 -8.72
CA GLY A 54 -8.54 -5.61 -9.90
C GLY A 54 -7.17 -6.23 -9.67
N HIS A 55 -6.79 -6.57 -8.43
CA HIS A 55 -5.47 -7.13 -8.10
C HIS A 55 -5.59 -8.55 -7.55
N GLY A 56 -4.48 -9.30 -7.62
CA GLY A 56 -4.34 -10.63 -7.07
C GLY A 56 -5.49 -11.55 -7.49
N ARG A 57 -6.24 -12.06 -6.50
CA ARG A 57 -7.39 -12.95 -6.66
C ARG A 57 -8.73 -12.27 -6.42
N SER A 58 -8.74 -10.96 -6.21
CA SER A 58 -9.97 -10.18 -6.09
C SER A 58 -10.62 -9.99 -7.45
N SER A 59 -11.94 -9.79 -7.45
CA SER A 59 -12.67 -9.50 -8.68
C SER A 59 -12.21 -8.19 -9.33
N ALA A 60 -12.42 -8.08 -10.64
CA ALA A 60 -12.01 -6.94 -11.43
C ALA A 60 -13.23 -6.26 -12.08
N PRO A 61 -13.94 -5.36 -11.37
CA PRO A 61 -15.07 -4.65 -11.94
C PRO A 61 -14.66 -3.80 -13.15
N GLU A 62 -15.62 -3.43 -13.99
CA GLU A 62 -15.36 -2.62 -15.19
C GLU A 62 -15.04 -1.16 -14.86
N THR A 63 -15.49 -0.65 -13.72
CA THR A 63 -15.33 0.74 -13.25
C THR A 63 -15.05 0.77 -11.75
N GLY A 64 -14.85 1.95 -11.17
CA GLY A 64 -14.69 2.09 -9.72
C GLY A 64 -13.24 1.86 -9.27
N PHE A 65 -12.30 2.59 -9.86
CA PHE A 65 -10.87 2.52 -9.53
C PHE A 65 -10.30 3.88 -9.08
N ALA A 66 -11.15 4.72 -8.49
CA ALA A 66 -10.71 5.93 -7.80
C ALA A 66 -10.22 5.61 -6.37
N PHE A 67 -9.45 6.50 -5.74
CA PHE A 67 -8.98 6.28 -4.37
C PHE A 67 -10.11 6.05 -3.37
N VAL A 68 -11.28 6.66 -3.60
CA VAL A 68 -12.46 6.42 -2.75
C VAL A 68 -12.97 4.97 -2.84
N ASP A 69 -12.78 4.30 -3.98
CA ASP A 69 -13.20 2.91 -4.15
C ASP A 69 -12.23 1.97 -3.42
N PHE A 70 -10.92 2.22 -3.52
CA PHE A 70 -9.92 1.50 -2.72
C PHE A 70 -10.07 1.76 -1.21
N ALA A 71 -10.46 2.96 -0.82
CA ALA A 71 -10.79 3.28 0.57
C ALA A 71 -12.00 2.48 1.08
N ARG A 72 -13.03 2.26 0.24
CA ARG A 72 -14.18 1.39 0.56
C ARG A 72 -13.78 -0.07 0.68
N ASP A 73 -12.90 -0.57 -0.20
CA ASP A 73 -12.37 -1.93 -0.10
C ASP A 73 -11.66 -2.13 1.24
N LEU A 74 -10.76 -1.21 1.58
CA LEU A 74 -10.03 -1.22 2.84
C LEU A 74 -10.98 -1.21 4.05
N ASP A 75 -11.96 -0.32 4.05
CA ASP A 75 -12.93 -0.20 5.15
C ASP A 75 -13.83 -1.43 5.28
N ALA A 76 -14.26 -2.01 4.17
CA ALA A 76 -15.05 -3.24 4.16
C ALA A 76 -14.27 -4.41 4.79
N VAL A 77 -13.00 -4.60 4.41
CA VAL A 77 -12.14 -5.64 4.99
C VAL A 77 -11.87 -5.34 6.47
N ALA A 78 -11.50 -4.10 6.81
CA ALA A 78 -11.24 -3.71 8.19
C ALA A 78 -12.47 -3.93 9.08
N THR A 79 -13.67 -3.62 8.59
CA THR A 79 -14.93 -3.81 9.30
C THR A 79 -15.26 -5.28 9.49
N ALA A 80 -15.11 -6.10 8.43
CA ALA A 80 -15.41 -7.53 8.49
C ALA A 80 -14.56 -8.29 9.52
N TYR A 81 -13.34 -7.82 9.78
CA TYR A 81 -12.40 -8.45 10.71
C TYR A 81 -12.20 -7.69 12.02
N GLY A 82 -12.88 -6.57 12.22
CA GLY A 82 -12.74 -5.74 13.42
C GLY A 82 -11.37 -5.07 13.52
N ALA A 83 -10.71 -4.77 12.40
CA ALA A 83 -9.38 -4.16 12.41
C ALA A 83 -9.44 -2.72 12.95
N THR A 84 -8.61 -2.46 13.97
CA THR A 84 -8.43 -1.14 14.60
C THR A 84 -7.12 -0.47 14.19
N ARG A 85 -6.27 -1.18 13.44
CA ARG A 85 -4.98 -0.72 12.92
C ARG A 85 -4.93 -0.90 11.40
N ALA A 86 -4.13 -0.07 10.72
CA ALA A 86 -3.89 -0.25 9.29
C ALA A 86 -2.42 -0.02 8.93
N ILE A 87 -1.90 -0.83 8.01
CA ILE A 87 -0.62 -0.62 7.33
C ILE A 87 -0.91 -0.52 5.84
N GLY A 88 -0.39 0.50 5.18
CA GLY A 88 -0.55 0.65 3.73
C GLY A 88 0.73 1.06 3.03
N THR A 89 1.01 0.44 1.88
CA THR A 89 2.13 0.82 1.01
C THR A 89 1.60 1.57 -0.21
N SER A 90 2.20 2.71 -0.57
CA SER A 90 1.90 3.44 -1.81
C SER A 90 0.39 3.65 -2.04
N LEU A 91 -0.25 2.89 -2.95
CA LEU A 91 -1.71 2.87 -3.13
C LEU A 91 -2.45 2.62 -1.83
N GLY A 92 -1.99 1.65 -1.02
CA GLY A 92 -2.57 1.32 0.28
C GLY A 92 -2.51 2.50 1.26
N ALA A 93 -1.39 3.24 1.29
CA ALA A 93 -1.29 4.47 2.07
C ALA A 93 -2.26 5.55 1.56
N GLY A 94 -2.41 5.68 0.23
CA GLY A 94 -3.39 6.57 -0.38
C GLY A 94 -4.84 6.19 -0.06
N ALA A 95 -5.16 4.89 -0.02
CA ALA A 95 -6.48 4.40 0.39
C ALA A 95 -6.77 4.71 1.86
N ILE A 96 -5.78 4.55 2.76
CA ILE A 96 -5.89 4.97 4.17
C ILE A 96 -6.11 6.49 4.25
N ALA A 97 -5.32 7.29 3.52
CA ALA A 97 -5.49 8.75 3.49
C ALA A 97 -6.89 9.16 3.03
N SER A 98 -7.38 8.52 1.95
CA SER A 98 -8.73 8.75 1.41
C SER A 98 -9.83 8.39 2.41
N LEU A 99 -9.66 7.33 3.18
CA LEU A 99 -10.60 6.91 4.22
C LEU A 99 -10.56 7.89 5.40
N LEU A 100 -9.37 8.20 5.93
CA LEU A 100 -9.21 9.07 7.10
C LEU A 100 -9.61 10.53 6.83
N ALA A 101 -9.48 11.02 5.60
CA ALA A 101 -10.00 12.32 5.22
C ALA A 101 -11.52 12.44 5.40
N ARG A 102 -12.26 11.32 5.41
CA ARG A 102 -13.73 11.27 5.55
C ARG A 102 -14.19 10.70 6.89
N ALA A 103 -13.35 9.87 7.50
CA ALA A 103 -13.60 9.21 8.78
C ALA A 103 -12.29 9.23 9.62
N PRO A 104 -11.91 10.39 10.19
CA PRO A 104 -10.60 10.61 10.81
C PRO A 104 -10.31 9.69 11.99
N ASP A 105 -11.34 9.16 12.63
CA ASP A 105 -11.24 8.28 13.81
C ASP A 105 -11.39 6.78 13.45
N ARG A 106 -11.33 6.42 12.14
CA ARG A 106 -11.57 5.04 11.70
C ARG A 106 -10.58 4.03 12.26
N PHE A 107 -9.34 4.43 12.41
CA PHE A 107 -8.28 3.60 12.97
C PHE A 107 -7.68 4.26 14.22
N GLU A 108 -7.27 3.43 15.17
CA GLU A 108 -6.55 3.89 16.35
C GLU A 108 -5.10 4.25 16.02
N ARG A 109 -4.47 3.53 15.07
CA ARG A 109 -3.11 3.80 14.58
C ARG A 109 -2.95 3.35 13.14
N THR A 110 -2.14 4.08 12.36
CA THR A 110 -1.84 3.69 10.98
C THR A 110 -0.37 3.87 10.64
N VAL A 111 0.14 3.00 9.76
CA VAL A 111 1.50 3.08 9.21
C VAL A 111 1.40 3.26 7.70
N TRP A 112 1.99 4.32 7.17
CA TRP A 112 2.00 4.65 5.75
C TRP A 112 3.41 4.52 5.20
N LEU A 113 3.64 3.47 4.43
CA LEU A 113 4.90 3.19 3.77
C LEU A 113 4.90 3.85 2.39
N MET A 114 5.84 4.75 2.15
CA MET A 114 6.06 5.37 0.84
C MET A 114 4.76 5.88 0.19
N PRO A 115 4.04 6.86 0.79
CA PRO A 115 2.85 7.44 0.19
C PRO A 115 3.19 8.08 -1.16
N ALA A 116 2.37 7.82 -2.21
CA ALA A 116 2.65 8.24 -3.59
C ALA A 116 1.85 9.46 -4.07
N GLY A 117 0.89 9.93 -3.31
CA GLY A 117 0.01 11.03 -3.73
C GLY A 117 -0.67 11.72 -2.57
N LEU A 118 -1.24 12.90 -2.84
CA LEU A 118 -1.99 13.69 -1.85
C LEU A 118 -3.26 14.29 -2.49
N ASP A 119 -3.20 15.49 -3.03
CA ASP A 119 -4.33 16.26 -3.55
C ASP A 119 -4.04 16.86 -4.95
N GLY A 120 -3.23 16.20 -5.73
CA GLY A 120 -2.85 16.64 -7.05
C GLY A 120 -2.45 15.51 -7.99
N PRO A 121 -2.30 15.83 -9.28
CA PRO A 121 -2.08 14.84 -10.31
C PRO A 121 -0.76 14.09 -10.13
N PHE A 122 -0.79 12.81 -10.47
CA PHE A 122 0.39 11.94 -10.45
C PHE A 122 1.37 12.30 -11.57
N PRO A 123 2.66 12.55 -11.27
CA PRO A 123 3.61 13.12 -12.23
C PRO A 123 4.04 12.15 -13.35
N PHE A 124 3.93 10.83 -13.13
CA PHE A 124 4.40 9.80 -14.07
C PHE A 124 3.28 9.16 -14.90
N LYS A 125 2.23 9.93 -15.19
CA LYS A 125 1.03 9.45 -15.87
C LYS A 125 1.33 8.66 -17.14
N ASP A 126 2.16 9.19 -18.03
CA ASP A 126 2.44 8.57 -19.34
C ASP A 126 3.18 7.23 -19.19
N ARG A 127 4.11 7.13 -18.22
CA ARG A 127 4.80 5.87 -17.90
C ARG A 127 3.83 4.79 -17.43
N TYR A 128 2.89 5.15 -16.57
CA TYR A 128 1.91 4.21 -16.04
C TYR A 128 0.79 3.90 -17.05
N ASP A 129 0.40 4.84 -17.90
CA ASP A 129 -0.50 4.56 -19.03
C ASP A 129 0.13 3.54 -20.01
N ALA A 130 1.43 3.66 -20.29
CA ALA A 130 2.15 2.67 -21.10
C ALA A 130 2.18 1.29 -20.42
N MET A 131 2.46 1.23 -19.11
CA MET A 131 2.42 -0.02 -18.34
C MET A 131 1.03 -0.65 -18.37
N ALA A 132 -0.03 0.14 -18.20
CA ALA A 132 -1.39 -0.36 -18.28
C ALA A 132 -1.71 -0.96 -19.65
N ALA A 133 -1.25 -0.30 -20.74
CA ALA A 133 -1.44 -0.81 -22.10
C ALA A 133 -0.71 -2.14 -22.35
N GLU A 134 0.42 -2.38 -21.68
CA GLU A 134 1.15 -3.65 -21.76
C GLU A 134 0.41 -4.81 -21.07
N LEU A 135 -0.51 -4.53 -20.16
CA LEU A 135 -1.29 -5.55 -19.43
C LEU A 135 -2.60 -5.91 -20.15
N GLU A 136 -3.14 -4.99 -20.98
CA GLU A 136 -4.44 -5.16 -21.61
C GLU A 136 -4.48 -6.33 -22.59
N GLY A 137 -5.55 -7.11 -22.48
CA GLY A 137 -5.81 -8.27 -23.35
C GLY A 137 -4.87 -9.46 -23.13
N LYS A 138 -4.00 -9.41 -22.12
CA LYS A 138 -3.11 -10.52 -21.77
C LYS A 138 -3.78 -11.49 -20.80
N THR A 139 -3.42 -12.76 -20.93
CA THR A 139 -3.66 -13.75 -19.87
C THR A 139 -2.76 -13.46 -18.66
N ALA A 140 -3.10 -14.03 -17.50
CA ALA A 140 -2.27 -13.92 -16.28
C ALA A 140 -0.82 -14.38 -16.51
N GLU A 141 -0.62 -15.48 -17.26
CA GLU A 141 0.71 -16.01 -17.60
C GLU A 141 1.50 -15.05 -18.50
N GLU A 142 0.87 -14.54 -19.58
CA GLU A 142 1.50 -13.59 -20.49
C GLU A 142 1.88 -12.27 -19.81
N ALA A 143 1.02 -11.77 -18.91
CA ALA A 143 1.30 -10.55 -18.16
C ALA A 143 2.46 -10.76 -17.18
N LEU A 144 2.46 -11.87 -16.45
CA LEU A 144 3.55 -12.21 -15.52
C LEU A 144 4.88 -12.40 -16.29
N GLU A 145 4.87 -13.11 -17.42
CA GLU A 145 6.07 -13.26 -18.26
C GLU A 145 6.58 -11.91 -18.78
N ALA A 146 5.69 -11.03 -19.25
CA ALA A 146 6.08 -9.71 -19.73
C ALA A 146 6.81 -8.91 -18.64
N ILE A 147 6.36 -8.99 -17.40
CA ILE A 147 7.02 -8.35 -16.25
C ILE A 147 8.35 -9.02 -15.89
N LEU A 148 8.38 -10.34 -15.78
CA LEU A 148 9.58 -11.07 -15.33
C LEU A 148 10.73 -11.06 -16.36
N PHE A 149 10.40 -10.87 -17.64
CA PHE A 149 11.39 -10.84 -18.74
C PHE A 149 11.57 -9.42 -19.33
N ALA A 150 11.03 -8.39 -18.67
CA ALA A 150 11.25 -7.02 -19.09
C ALA A 150 12.75 -6.69 -19.09
N PRO A 151 13.29 -6.11 -20.21
CA PRO A 151 14.72 -5.86 -20.35
C PRO A 151 15.33 -5.01 -19.22
N GLU A 152 14.59 -4.05 -18.70
CA GLU A 152 14.98 -3.18 -17.59
C GLU A 152 15.20 -3.94 -16.28
N ARG A 153 14.53 -5.08 -16.08
CA ARG A 153 14.67 -5.94 -14.90
C ARG A 153 15.84 -6.91 -14.98
N ALA A 154 16.33 -7.20 -16.18
CA ALA A 154 17.40 -8.19 -16.39
C ALA A 154 18.66 -7.88 -15.58
N ALA A 155 19.11 -6.61 -15.58
CA ALA A 155 20.29 -6.17 -14.82
C ALA A 155 20.07 -6.23 -13.29
N GLU A 156 18.85 -6.00 -12.84
CA GLU A 156 18.46 -6.09 -11.43
C GLU A 156 18.47 -7.56 -10.95
N TYR A 157 17.89 -8.49 -11.73
CA TYR A 157 17.89 -9.91 -11.41
C TYR A 157 19.28 -10.56 -11.43
N LEU A 158 20.21 -10.02 -12.23
CA LEU A 158 21.61 -10.46 -12.17
C LEU A 158 22.29 -10.05 -10.86
N ARG A 159 21.95 -8.89 -10.31
CA ARG A 159 22.49 -8.43 -9.03
C ARG A 159 21.78 -9.06 -7.83
N MET A 160 20.47 -9.30 -7.94
CA MET A 160 19.60 -9.83 -6.89
C MET A 160 18.72 -10.97 -7.43
N PRO A 161 19.25 -12.20 -7.62
CA PRO A 161 18.49 -13.29 -8.23
C PRO A 161 17.20 -13.66 -7.49
N TRP A 162 17.18 -13.49 -6.18
CA TRP A 162 15.99 -13.73 -5.33
C TRP A 162 14.82 -12.80 -5.66
N LYS A 163 15.10 -11.59 -6.18
CA LYS A 163 14.06 -10.60 -6.50
C LYS A 163 13.10 -11.09 -7.57
N ARG A 164 13.56 -11.95 -8.49
CA ARG A 164 12.68 -12.53 -9.50
C ARG A 164 11.57 -13.41 -8.92
N GLU A 165 11.86 -14.14 -7.85
CA GLU A 165 10.83 -14.92 -7.15
C GLU A 165 9.89 -14.04 -6.34
N VAL A 166 10.39 -12.96 -5.76
CA VAL A 166 9.57 -11.96 -5.09
C VAL A 166 8.64 -11.29 -6.12
N ASP A 167 9.16 -10.82 -7.25
CA ASP A 167 8.36 -10.20 -8.30
C ASP A 167 7.31 -11.19 -8.85
N ARG A 168 7.63 -12.48 -8.98
CA ARG A 168 6.66 -13.52 -9.36
C ARG A 168 5.49 -13.60 -8.38
N LEU A 169 5.74 -13.51 -7.07
CA LEU A 169 4.68 -13.52 -6.05
C LEU A 169 3.85 -12.24 -6.06
N LEU A 170 4.49 -11.09 -6.29
CA LEU A 170 3.83 -9.79 -6.26
C LEU A 170 3.00 -9.51 -7.51
N TRP A 171 3.40 -10.06 -8.67
CA TRP A 171 2.71 -9.91 -9.95
C TRP A 171 1.78 -11.08 -10.32
N ASP A 172 1.47 -11.95 -9.36
CA ASP A 172 0.49 -13.02 -9.53
C ASP A 172 -0.93 -12.46 -9.43
N HIS A 173 -1.53 -12.13 -10.59
CA HIS A 173 -2.86 -11.55 -10.74
C HIS A 173 -3.72 -12.41 -11.65
N ASP A 174 -4.94 -12.75 -11.21
CA ASP A 174 -5.90 -13.49 -12.02
C ASP A 174 -6.47 -12.63 -13.18
N HIS A 175 -6.45 -11.29 -13.02
CA HIS A 175 -7.08 -10.33 -13.92
C HIS A 175 -6.13 -9.20 -14.33
N PRO A 176 -5.20 -9.36 -15.28
CA PRO A 176 -4.30 -8.29 -15.73
C PRO A 176 -5.01 -7.03 -16.23
N ASP A 177 -6.16 -7.18 -16.91
CA ASP A 177 -7.02 -6.06 -17.32
C ASP A 177 -7.56 -5.27 -16.12
N GLY A 178 -7.81 -5.96 -14.99
CA GLY A 178 -8.18 -5.33 -13.74
C GLY A 178 -7.07 -4.43 -13.19
N VAL A 179 -5.83 -4.93 -13.19
CA VAL A 179 -4.64 -4.15 -12.81
C VAL A 179 -4.48 -2.95 -13.75
N ALA A 180 -4.65 -3.13 -15.06
CA ALA A 180 -4.57 -2.04 -16.03
C ALA A 180 -5.62 -0.95 -15.75
N ARG A 181 -6.88 -1.33 -15.42
CA ARG A 181 -7.93 -0.39 -15.02
C ARG A 181 -7.59 0.33 -13.72
N ALA A 182 -7.05 -0.39 -12.73
CA ALA A 182 -6.61 0.20 -11.47
C ALA A 182 -5.50 1.24 -11.69
N VAL A 183 -4.50 0.90 -12.48
CA VAL A 183 -3.43 1.83 -12.86
C VAL A 183 -4.01 3.11 -13.47
N ARG A 184 -4.88 2.98 -14.49
CA ARG A 184 -5.50 4.14 -15.15
C ARG A 184 -6.40 4.96 -14.24
N GLY A 185 -7.08 4.33 -13.31
CA GLY A 185 -7.89 5.02 -12.32
C GLY A 185 -7.03 5.87 -11.38
N VAL A 186 -6.04 5.24 -10.76
CA VAL A 186 -5.15 5.87 -9.76
C VAL A 186 -4.38 7.07 -10.34
N ILE A 187 -3.81 6.94 -11.55
CA ILE A 187 -3.01 8.03 -12.15
C ILE A 187 -3.85 9.24 -12.62
N ARG A 188 -5.17 9.13 -12.60
CA ARG A 188 -6.13 10.19 -12.95
C ARG A 188 -6.90 10.73 -11.77
N ASP A 189 -6.61 10.22 -10.58
CA ASP A 189 -7.24 10.58 -9.33
C ASP A 189 -6.17 10.88 -8.26
N TRP A 190 -6.57 11.34 -7.10
CA TRP A 190 -5.71 11.61 -5.95
C TRP A 190 -6.39 11.22 -4.63
N PRO A 191 -5.59 10.85 -3.59
CA PRO A 191 -6.12 10.32 -2.34
C PRO A 191 -7.14 11.20 -1.64
N VAL A 192 -6.91 12.50 -1.59
CA VAL A 192 -7.79 13.43 -0.89
C VAL A 192 -8.18 14.61 -1.78
N PRO A 193 -9.45 15.05 -1.73
CA PRO A 193 -9.90 16.21 -2.52
C PRO A 193 -9.23 17.52 -2.10
N ASP A 194 -8.91 17.64 -0.80
CA ASP A 194 -8.24 18.77 -0.18
C ASP A 194 -7.37 18.27 0.97
N ARG A 195 -6.06 18.57 0.91
CA ARG A 195 -5.09 18.18 1.94
C ARG A 195 -5.45 18.64 3.34
N GLU A 196 -6.15 19.77 3.48
CA GLU A 196 -6.55 20.31 4.78
C GLU A 196 -7.50 19.38 5.55
N MET A 197 -8.17 18.45 4.85
CA MET A 197 -9.02 17.43 5.51
C MET A 197 -8.19 16.51 6.43
N LEU A 198 -6.91 16.29 6.13
CA LEU A 198 -6.02 15.46 6.95
C LEU A 198 -5.68 16.10 8.31
N ARG A 199 -5.88 17.41 8.49
CA ARG A 199 -5.72 18.05 9.81
C ARG A 199 -6.72 17.54 10.85
N GLY A 200 -7.81 16.93 10.40
CA GLY A 200 -8.78 16.27 11.28
C GLY A 200 -8.31 14.92 11.81
N VAL A 201 -7.24 14.33 11.25
CA VAL A 201 -6.69 13.04 11.69
C VAL A 201 -5.89 13.27 12.98
N THR A 202 -6.44 12.83 14.10
CA THR A 202 -5.83 12.97 15.43
C THR A 202 -5.28 11.66 15.98
N SER A 203 -5.59 10.53 15.35
CA SER A 203 -4.97 9.25 15.66
C SER A 203 -3.51 9.22 15.20
N PRO A 204 -2.61 8.54 15.93
CA PRO A 204 -1.20 8.44 15.56
C PRO A 204 -0.99 7.82 14.19
N VAL A 205 -0.13 8.46 13.37
CA VAL A 205 0.27 8.01 12.04
C VAL A 205 1.80 7.93 11.97
N LEU A 206 2.33 6.77 11.59
CA LEU A 206 3.75 6.63 11.29
C LEU A 206 3.96 6.67 9.77
N LEU A 207 4.66 7.72 9.32
CA LEU A 207 5.06 7.91 7.93
C LEU A 207 6.48 7.38 7.72
N ILE A 208 6.68 6.54 6.71
CA ILE A 208 7.98 5.97 6.37
C ILE A 208 8.29 6.30 4.91
N CYS A 209 9.35 7.06 4.68
CA CYS A 209 9.76 7.56 3.38
C CYS A 209 11.24 7.27 3.10
N VAL A 210 11.64 7.40 1.83
CA VAL A 210 13.02 7.19 1.38
C VAL A 210 13.46 8.38 0.55
N GLU A 211 14.65 8.91 0.82
CA GLU A 211 15.24 9.98 0.00
C GLU A 211 15.59 9.46 -1.39
N GLY A 212 15.36 10.30 -2.40
CA GLY A 212 15.67 9.98 -3.78
C GLY A 212 14.68 9.05 -4.48
N ASP A 213 13.60 8.63 -3.82
CA ASP A 213 12.50 7.95 -4.50
C ASP A 213 11.70 8.96 -5.32
N GLU A 214 11.72 8.80 -6.65
CA GLU A 214 11.04 9.73 -7.56
C GLU A 214 9.52 9.53 -7.57
N ILE A 215 9.05 8.31 -7.28
CA ILE A 215 7.61 7.96 -7.28
C ILE A 215 6.98 8.33 -5.94
N HIS A 216 7.73 8.15 -4.84
CA HIS A 216 7.29 8.38 -3.47
C HIS A 216 8.19 9.40 -2.77
N PRO A 217 8.23 10.66 -3.24
CA PRO A 217 9.22 11.62 -2.77
C PRO A 217 9.08 11.86 -1.25
N ALA A 218 10.19 11.81 -0.52
CA ALA A 218 10.22 12.06 0.93
C ALA A 218 9.62 13.42 1.31
N GLU A 219 9.66 14.38 0.38
CA GLU A 219 9.01 15.69 0.56
C GLU A 219 7.49 15.56 0.76
N LEU A 220 6.84 14.60 0.11
CA LEU A 220 5.43 14.32 0.36
C LEU A 220 5.19 13.85 1.79
N GLY A 221 6.07 13.01 2.33
CA GLY A 221 6.04 12.61 3.75
C GLY A 221 6.16 13.80 4.70
N ARG A 222 7.05 14.76 4.40
CA ARG A 222 7.19 15.99 5.19
C ARG A 222 5.94 16.87 5.15
N ILE A 223 5.32 16.99 3.98
CA ILE A 223 4.04 17.70 3.83
C ILE A 223 2.94 17.03 4.67
N LEU A 224 2.80 15.71 4.55
CA LEU A 224 1.82 14.92 5.31
C LEU A 224 2.05 15.05 6.82
N HIS A 225 3.30 14.98 7.27
CA HIS A 225 3.67 15.18 8.67
C HIS A 225 3.29 16.58 9.18
N GLY A 226 3.48 17.61 8.36
CA GLY A 226 3.06 18.99 8.69
C GLY A 226 1.54 19.20 8.74
N LEU A 227 0.75 18.30 8.14
CA LEU A 227 -0.72 18.36 8.14
C LEU A 227 -1.33 17.62 9.33
N MET A 228 -0.78 16.47 9.71
CA MET A 228 -1.35 15.58 10.73
C MET A 228 -0.66 15.76 12.08
N PRO A 229 -1.35 16.31 13.10
CA PRO A 229 -0.71 16.75 14.36
C PRO A 229 -0.13 15.61 15.20
N ALA A 230 -0.62 14.38 15.05
CA ALA A 230 -0.17 13.20 15.78
C ALA A 230 0.64 12.24 14.89
N SER A 231 1.26 12.75 13.83
CA SER A 231 2.09 11.91 12.97
C SER A 231 3.57 11.92 13.39
N HIS A 232 4.26 10.83 13.07
CA HIS A 232 5.70 10.66 13.17
C HIS A 232 6.26 10.41 11.78
N LEU A 233 7.49 10.84 11.51
CA LEU A 233 8.09 10.69 10.19
C LEU A 233 9.48 10.07 10.30
N LEU A 234 9.68 8.93 9.65
CA LEU A 234 10.97 8.29 9.44
C LEU A 234 11.37 8.46 7.97
N VAL A 235 12.55 9.05 7.74
CA VAL A 235 13.10 9.22 6.40
C VAL A 235 14.42 8.48 6.28
N TYR A 236 14.42 7.42 5.48
CA TYR A 236 15.65 6.67 5.20
C TYR A 236 16.48 7.36 4.11
N PRO A 237 17.80 7.47 4.29
CA PRO A 237 18.68 8.17 3.33
C PRO A 237 18.72 7.54 1.93
N SER A 238 18.34 6.28 1.80
CA SER A 238 18.27 5.56 0.53
C SER A 238 17.45 4.27 0.67
N GLU A 239 17.02 3.69 -0.45
CA GLU A 239 16.40 2.38 -0.49
C GLU A 239 17.30 1.29 0.13
N GLY A 240 18.60 1.34 -0.15
CA GLY A 240 19.58 0.43 0.45
C GLY A 240 19.65 0.54 1.98
N SER A 241 19.51 1.75 2.54
CA SER A 241 19.48 1.96 4.00
C SER A 241 18.18 1.46 4.62
N LEU A 242 17.04 1.59 3.92
CA LEU A 242 15.77 1.01 4.33
C LEU A 242 15.88 -0.53 4.44
N PHE A 243 16.40 -1.19 3.40
CA PHE A 243 16.57 -2.65 3.42
C PHE A 243 17.57 -3.12 4.48
N ALA A 244 18.67 -2.41 4.67
CA ALA A 244 19.65 -2.72 5.72
C ALA A 244 19.06 -2.55 7.12
N GLY A 245 18.20 -1.55 7.31
CA GLY A 245 17.48 -1.26 8.57
C GLY A 245 16.18 -2.02 8.77
N LEU A 246 15.80 -2.92 7.86
CA LEU A 246 14.50 -3.59 7.90
C LEU A 246 14.18 -4.28 9.26
N PRO A 247 15.11 -5.00 9.92
CA PRO A 247 14.83 -5.60 11.23
C PRO A 247 14.47 -4.57 12.30
N GLU A 248 15.15 -3.40 12.30
CA GLU A 248 14.86 -2.31 13.22
C GLU A 248 13.53 -1.63 12.87
N LEU A 249 13.28 -1.38 11.59
CA LEU A 249 12.01 -0.82 11.12
C LEU A 249 10.83 -1.67 11.57
N VAL A 250 10.92 -3.00 11.41
CA VAL A 250 9.87 -3.92 11.85
C VAL A 250 9.61 -3.79 13.35
N GLN A 251 10.67 -3.70 14.17
CA GLN A 251 10.54 -3.51 15.62
C GLN A 251 9.86 -2.17 15.96
N ARG A 252 10.24 -1.09 15.29
CA ARG A 252 9.64 0.24 15.45
C ARG A 252 8.16 0.23 15.07
N VAL A 253 7.81 -0.33 13.91
CA VAL A 253 6.41 -0.47 13.48
C VAL A 253 5.61 -1.29 14.48
N ASN A 254 6.16 -2.41 14.97
CA ASN A 254 5.49 -3.24 15.96
C ASN A 254 5.25 -2.47 17.27
N ALA A 255 6.25 -1.80 17.81
CA ALA A 255 6.14 -1.01 19.03
C ALA A 255 5.12 0.13 18.87
N PHE A 256 5.20 0.88 17.75
CA PHE A 256 4.23 1.93 17.43
C PHE A 256 2.79 1.39 17.37
N LEU A 257 2.55 0.27 16.68
CA LEU A 257 1.21 -0.32 16.59
C LEU A 257 0.69 -0.81 17.96
N LEU A 258 1.58 -1.14 18.89
CA LEU A 258 1.24 -1.52 20.28
C LEU A 258 1.05 -0.32 21.21
N GLY A 259 1.29 0.92 20.76
CA GLY A 259 1.02 2.13 21.54
C GLY A 259 2.25 2.88 22.02
N ASP A 260 3.45 2.49 21.59
CA ASP A 260 4.71 3.17 21.91
C ASP A 260 5.02 4.23 20.85
N ASP A 261 4.68 5.49 21.13
CA ASP A 261 4.92 6.60 20.22
C ASP A 261 6.42 6.99 20.17
N GLU A 262 7.20 6.75 21.25
CA GLU A 262 8.62 7.04 21.28
C GLU A 262 9.42 6.16 20.30
N ALA A 263 8.93 4.95 20.03
CA ALA A 263 9.53 4.06 19.03
C ALA A 263 9.44 4.59 17.59
N ALA A 264 8.53 5.54 17.34
CA ALA A 264 8.32 6.17 16.03
C ALA A 264 9.20 7.40 15.81
N ASP A 265 9.84 7.92 16.86
CA ASP A 265 10.67 9.10 16.76
C ASP A 265 12.04 8.77 16.13
N ASP A 266 12.51 9.70 15.30
CA ASP A 266 13.82 9.59 14.68
C ASP A 266 14.92 9.67 15.76
N LEU A 267 15.85 8.73 15.74
CA LEU A 267 16.96 8.73 16.68
C LEU A 267 18.11 9.68 16.25
N GLY A 268 17.80 10.74 15.47
CA GLY A 268 18.71 11.87 15.15
C GLY A 268 19.98 11.47 14.39
#